data_d2fa9df003938424fe843db7ad543937
#
_entry.id   d2fa9df003938424fe843db7ad543937
#
_cell.length_a   1.000
_cell.length_b   1.000
_cell.length_c   1.000
_cell.angle_alpha   90.00
_cell.angle_beta   90.00
_cell.angle_gamma   90.00
#
_symmetry.space_group_name_H-M   'P 1'
#
loop_
_entity.id
_entity.type
_entity.pdbx_description
1 polymer ?
#
loop_
_entity_poly.entity_id
_entity_poly.type
_entity_poly.pdbx_seq_one_letter_code
_entity_poly.pdbx_strand_id
1 'polypeptide(L)'
;MKKQDILTPLGLLLGVGFILYGISLGEVSISAFISASSLAITLGGSFAALLITYSLDEIKLFFKMTSKSFSNNKYSRLDLINDFKEMSKKSRKQGLLSLEEDLEEVDNEFLEKGIELVIDGIDERTVQSILTMKIKEEKRKYETVSKMYKTWGSYAPAFGMIGTLIGLIQMLADLQSPEIIASGMANALITTFYGAILANLILNPIGFNIQAKSSKEVEYKEMIVVGILSIKNNESTSIIEDKLVNFLSSKEQTIYLDSNNRYEKGVA
;
A
#
# COMPACT_ATOMS: atom_id res chain seq x y z
N MET A 1 19.06 7.25 -2.21
CA MET A 1 18.53 6.55 -3.42
C MET A 1 17.11 6.07 -3.15
N LYS A 2 16.11 6.53 -3.93
CA LYS A 2 14.69 6.10 -3.79
C LYS A 2 14.60 4.59 -4.08
N LYS A 3 14.44 3.75 -3.04
CA LYS A 3 14.03 2.36 -3.24
C LYS A 3 12.54 2.36 -3.60
N GLN A 4 12.22 2.44 -4.87
CA GLN A 4 10.88 2.15 -5.37
C GLN A 4 10.50 0.73 -4.92
N ASP A 5 9.21 0.49 -4.74
CA ASP A 5 8.71 -0.88 -4.49
C ASP A 5 8.85 -1.70 -5.78
N ILE A 6 10.07 -2.19 -5.99
CA ILE A 6 10.45 -2.93 -7.20
C ILE A 6 9.84 -4.34 -7.17
N LEU A 7 9.50 -4.86 -5.97
CA LEU A 7 9.00 -6.23 -5.82
C LEU A 7 7.60 -6.41 -6.41
N THR A 8 6.72 -5.43 -6.29
CA THR A 8 5.36 -5.53 -6.83
C THR A 8 5.34 -5.59 -8.36
N PRO A 9 5.96 -4.64 -9.11
CA PRO A 9 6.01 -4.74 -10.57
C PRO A 9 6.86 -5.95 -11.04
N LEU A 10 7.94 -6.28 -10.34
CA LEU A 10 8.75 -7.45 -10.68
C LEU A 10 7.95 -8.75 -10.51
N GLY A 11 7.22 -8.90 -9.40
CA GLY A 11 6.37 -10.07 -9.15
C GLY A 11 5.26 -10.21 -10.20
N LEU A 12 4.65 -9.08 -10.61
CA LEU A 12 3.63 -9.08 -11.66
C LEU A 12 4.23 -9.47 -13.02
N LEU A 13 5.39 -8.93 -13.38
CA LEU A 13 6.09 -9.29 -14.62
C LEU A 13 6.51 -10.76 -14.64
N LEU A 14 7.04 -11.28 -13.53
CA LEU A 14 7.39 -12.70 -13.41
C LEU A 14 6.16 -13.59 -13.48
N GLY A 15 5.06 -13.23 -12.81
CA GLY A 15 3.82 -13.99 -12.84
C GLY A 15 3.23 -14.09 -14.25
N VAL A 16 3.14 -12.96 -14.96
CA VAL A 16 2.73 -12.93 -16.38
C VAL A 16 3.71 -13.72 -17.25
N GLY A 17 5.02 -13.53 -17.04
CA GLY A 17 6.07 -14.22 -17.78
C GLY A 17 5.98 -15.74 -17.64
N PHE A 18 5.77 -16.29 -16.43
CA PHE A 18 5.62 -17.72 -16.23
C PHE A 18 4.34 -18.27 -16.85
N ILE A 19 3.24 -17.52 -16.82
CA ILE A 19 1.99 -17.91 -17.50
C ILE A 19 2.23 -17.98 -19.01
N LEU A 20 2.82 -16.94 -19.61
CA LEU A 20 3.13 -16.90 -21.03
C LEU A 20 4.13 -17.99 -21.43
N TYR A 21 5.15 -18.24 -20.60
CA TYR A 21 6.08 -19.33 -20.80
C TYR A 21 5.38 -20.70 -20.76
N GLY A 22 4.50 -20.93 -19.77
CA GLY A 22 3.70 -22.16 -19.70
C GLY A 22 2.82 -22.37 -20.95
N ILE A 23 2.19 -21.28 -21.45
CA ILE A 23 1.42 -21.34 -22.70
C ILE A 23 2.32 -21.66 -23.90
N SER A 24 3.53 -21.08 -23.97
CA SER A 24 4.46 -21.27 -25.09
C SER A 24 5.05 -22.69 -25.18
N LEU A 25 5.03 -23.44 -24.09
CA LEU A 25 5.42 -24.87 -24.10
C LEU A 25 4.35 -25.79 -24.72
N GLY A 26 3.12 -25.29 -24.88
CA GLY A 26 2.04 -26.00 -25.56
C GLY A 26 2.10 -25.79 -27.08
N GLU A 27 1.38 -26.64 -27.81
CA GLU A 27 1.29 -26.56 -29.28
C GLU A 27 0.35 -25.46 -29.78
N VAL A 28 -0.37 -24.77 -28.87
CA VAL A 28 -1.42 -23.80 -29.18
C VAL A 28 -0.83 -22.39 -29.22
N SER A 29 -1.15 -21.63 -30.26
CA SER A 29 -0.72 -20.23 -30.39
C SER A 29 -1.27 -19.36 -29.24
N ILE A 30 -0.47 -18.41 -28.76
CA ILE A 30 -0.85 -17.40 -27.74
C ILE A 30 -2.12 -16.64 -28.16
N SER A 31 -2.33 -16.43 -29.46
CA SER A 31 -3.52 -15.75 -29.98
C SER A 31 -4.83 -16.46 -29.64
N ALA A 32 -4.81 -17.77 -29.43
CA ALA A 32 -5.99 -18.54 -29.01
C ALA A 32 -6.47 -18.18 -27.58
N PHE A 33 -5.58 -17.60 -26.77
CA PHE A 33 -5.91 -17.13 -25.42
C PHE A 33 -6.41 -15.67 -25.39
N ILE A 34 -6.55 -15.02 -26.55
CA ILE A 34 -7.01 -13.63 -26.65
C ILE A 34 -8.46 -13.62 -27.17
N SER A 35 -9.40 -13.22 -26.32
CA SER A 35 -10.81 -13.09 -26.65
C SER A 35 -11.37 -11.78 -26.11
N ALA A 36 -11.77 -10.89 -27.02
CA ALA A 36 -12.36 -9.60 -26.66
C ALA A 36 -13.68 -9.75 -25.91
N SER A 37 -14.52 -10.73 -26.28
CA SER A 37 -15.78 -11.01 -25.58
C SER A 37 -15.55 -11.49 -24.16
N SER A 38 -14.60 -12.39 -23.95
CA SER A 38 -14.22 -12.90 -22.63
C SER A 38 -13.66 -11.79 -21.74
N LEU A 39 -12.84 -10.88 -22.30
CA LEU A 39 -12.30 -9.74 -21.58
C LEU A 39 -13.41 -8.75 -21.17
N ALA A 40 -14.35 -8.45 -22.07
CA ALA A 40 -15.47 -7.57 -21.79
C ALA A 40 -16.35 -8.11 -20.67
N ILE A 41 -16.67 -9.42 -20.68
CA ILE A 41 -17.47 -10.05 -19.63
C ILE A 41 -16.73 -10.00 -18.28
N THR A 42 -15.48 -10.45 -18.25
CA THR A 42 -14.74 -10.63 -16.99
C THR A 42 -14.29 -9.29 -16.42
N LEU A 43 -13.55 -8.48 -17.19
CA LEU A 43 -13.03 -7.19 -16.72
C LEU A 43 -14.15 -6.15 -16.64
N GLY A 44 -14.91 -5.99 -17.73
CA GLY A 44 -15.99 -4.99 -17.80
C GLY A 44 -17.12 -5.29 -16.82
N GLY A 45 -17.62 -6.53 -16.79
CA GLY A 45 -18.68 -6.94 -15.89
C GLY A 45 -18.29 -6.85 -14.41
N SER A 46 -17.12 -7.35 -14.03
CA SER A 46 -16.64 -7.27 -12.65
C SER A 46 -16.36 -5.83 -12.20
N PHE A 47 -15.86 -4.96 -13.09
CA PHE A 47 -15.68 -3.55 -12.81
C PHE A 47 -17.03 -2.81 -12.68
N ALA A 48 -18.01 -3.13 -13.52
CA ALA A 48 -19.36 -2.59 -13.38
C ALA A 48 -19.99 -2.95 -12.01
N ALA A 49 -19.80 -4.21 -11.56
CA ALA A 49 -20.24 -4.62 -10.24
C ALA A 49 -19.53 -3.84 -9.11
N LEU A 50 -18.25 -3.52 -9.29
CA LEU A 50 -17.52 -2.65 -8.35
C LEU A 50 -18.15 -1.24 -8.29
N LEU A 51 -18.51 -0.65 -9.44
CA LEU A 51 -19.16 0.66 -9.50
C LEU A 51 -20.54 0.68 -8.82
N ILE A 52 -21.27 -0.43 -8.83
CA ILE A 52 -22.53 -0.56 -8.10
C ILE A 52 -22.31 -0.62 -6.58
N THR A 53 -21.16 -1.19 -6.16
CA THR A 53 -20.86 -1.44 -4.74
C THR A 53 -20.37 -0.20 -4.01
N TYR A 54 -19.67 0.70 -4.70
CA TYR A 54 -18.97 1.83 -4.10
C TYR A 54 -19.42 3.17 -4.65
N SER A 55 -19.37 4.20 -3.80
CA SER A 55 -19.73 5.58 -4.17
C SER A 55 -18.69 6.20 -5.12
N LEU A 56 -19.11 7.25 -5.84
CA LEU A 56 -18.20 7.99 -6.75
C LEU A 56 -16.97 8.55 -6.03
N ASP A 57 -17.10 8.98 -4.77
CA ASP A 57 -15.98 9.51 -4.00
C ASP A 57 -14.99 8.42 -3.60
N GLU A 58 -15.47 7.21 -3.28
CA GLU A 58 -14.62 6.05 -3.04
C GLU A 58 -13.90 5.62 -4.32
N ILE A 59 -14.56 5.66 -5.48
CA ILE A 59 -13.93 5.38 -6.77
C ILE A 59 -12.82 6.40 -7.11
N LYS A 60 -13.04 7.70 -6.86
CA LYS A 60 -11.99 8.73 -7.02
C LYS A 60 -10.83 8.46 -6.06
N LEU A 61 -11.15 8.13 -4.80
CA LEU A 61 -10.14 7.77 -3.79
C LEU A 61 -9.33 6.55 -4.22
N PHE A 62 -9.98 5.53 -4.79
CA PHE A 62 -9.33 4.32 -5.31
C PHE A 62 -8.22 4.66 -6.30
N PHE A 63 -8.50 5.44 -7.35
CA PHE A 63 -7.49 5.83 -8.34
C PHE A 63 -6.38 6.70 -7.74
N LYS A 64 -6.73 7.69 -6.89
CA LYS A 64 -5.76 8.57 -6.22
C LYS A 64 -4.81 7.79 -5.32
N MET A 65 -5.33 6.91 -4.48
CA MET A 65 -4.52 6.15 -3.52
C MET A 65 -3.73 5.04 -4.19
N THR A 66 -4.25 4.43 -5.26
CA THR A 66 -3.50 3.49 -6.10
C THR A 66 -2.24 4.15 -6.64
N SER A 67 -2.36 5.33 -7.25
CA SER A 67 -1.19 6.07 -7.75
C SER A 67 -0.20 6.40 -6.61
N LYS A 68 -0.68 6.86 -5.46
CA LYS A 68 0.16 7.15 -4.28
C LYS A 68 0.85 5.89 -3.73
N SER A 69 0.18 4.74 -3.76
CA SER A 69 0.75 3.48 -3.24
C SER A 69 1.92 2.94 -4.06
N PHE A 70 2.02 3.29 -5.33
CA PHE A 70 3.18 2.97 -6.17
C PHE A 70 4.31 4.01 -6.06
N SER A 71 4.03 5.17 -5.46
CA SER A 71 5.05 6.17 -5.11
C SER A 71 5.57 5.87 -3.71
N ASN A 72 6.89 5.76 -3.56
CA ASN A 72 7.52 5.45 -2.27
C ASN A 72 7.86 6.74 -1.53
N ASN A 73 7.20 6.99 -0.41
CA ASN A 73 7.74 7.90 0.60
C ASN A 73 8.75 7.11 1.44
N LYS A 74 10.00 7.52 1.38
CA LYS A 74 11.06 6.99 2.25
C LYS A 74 11.00 7.71 3.59
N TYR A 75 10.48 7.05 4.57
CA TYR A 75 10.69 7.44 5.94
C TYR A 75 11.71 6.47 6.55
N SER A 76 12.90 6.97 6.85
CA SER A 76 13.90 6.24 7.63
C SER A 76 13.56 6.40 9.10
N ARG A 77 13.28 5.29 9.78
CA ARG A 77 13.05 5.32 11.23
C ARG A 77 14.33 5.71 11.99
N LEU A 78 15.49 5.38 11.43
CA LEU A 78 16.79 5.72 12.01
C LEU A 78 17.05 7.23 11.95
N ASP A 79 16.77 7.85 10.79
CA ASP A 79 16.91 9.30 10.62
C ASP A 79 15.94 10.03 11.55
N LEU A 80 14.70 9.55 11.66
CA LEU A 80 13.69 10.11 12.57
C LEU A 80 14.15 10.11 14.05
N ILE A 81 14.83 9.05 14.51
CA ILE A 81 15.39 9.04 15.89
C ILE A 81 16.43 10.15 16.05
N ASN A 82 17.30 10.34 15.06
CA ASN A 82 18.31 11.40 15.10
C ASN A 82 17.66 12.78 15.10
N ASP A 83 16.66 13.00 14.24
CA ASP A 83 15.90 14.27 14.19
C ASP A 83 15.27 14.57 15.55
N PHE A 84 14.63 13.61 16.19
CA PHE A 84 14.06 13.78 17.52
C PHE A 84 15.11 14.02 18.62
N LYS A 85 16.29 13.40 18.51
CA LYS A 85 17.42 13.67 19.43
C LYS A 85 17.91 15.11 19.30
N GLU A 86 18.01 15.62 18.11
CA GLU A 86 18.42 17.01 17.85
C GLU A 86 17.37 18.00 18.31
N MET A 87 16.09 17.79 17.93
CA MET A 87 14.96 18.60 18.40
C MET A 87 14.87 18.64 19.92
N SER A 88 15.04 17.50 20.60
CA SER A 88 15.03 17.42 22.06
C SER A 88 16.17 18.23 22.69
N LYS A 89 17.38 18.13 22.15
CA LYS A 89 18.53 18.94 22.63
C LYS A 89 18.30 20.43 22.46
N LYS A 90 17.76 20.85 21.29
CA LYS A 90 17.48 22.23 20.97
C LYS A 90 16.35 22.81 21.83
N SER A 91 15.21 22.09 21.93
CA SER A 91 14.08 22.54 22.72
C SER A 91 14.40 22.67 24.22
N ARG A 92 15.23 21.79 24.77
CA ARG A 92 15.68 21.86 26.18
C ARG A 92 16.65 23.00 26.47
N LYS A 93 17.44 23.41 25.49
CA LYS A 93 18.43 24.51 25.64
C LYS A 93 17.83 25.91 25.36
N GLN A 94 16.95 25.99 24.36
CA GLN A 94 16.48 27.24 23.79
C GLN A 94 14.95 27.41 23.88
N GLY A 95 14.24 26.39 24.41
CA GLY A 95 12.78 26.38 24.48
C GLY A 95 12.11 25.83 23.22
N LEU A 96 10.80 25.53 23.31
CA LEU A 96 10.04 24.94 22.23
C LEU A 96 9.94 25.82 20.98
N LEU A 97 9.90 27.14 21.14
CA LEU A 97 9.86 28.11 20.04
C LEU A 97 11.07 28.01 19.09
N SER A 98 12.22 27.53 19.60
CA SER A 98 13.41 27.36 18.77
C SER A 98 13.26 26.27 17.68
N LEU A 99 12.26 25.40 17.79
CA LEU A 99 11.98 24.37 16.79
C LEU A 99 11.27 24.91 15.55
N GLU A 100 10.74 26.13 15.57
CA GLU A 100 10.03 26.74 14.44
C GLU A 100 10.92 26.86 13.20
N GLU A 101 12.19 27.24 13.40
CA GLU A 101 13.18 27.34 12.32
C GLU A 101 13.48 25.98 11.67
N ASP A 102 13.45 24.89 12.44
CA ASP A 102 13.73 23.54 11.95
C ASP A 102 12.58 22.97 11.11
N LEU A 103 11.35 23.50 11.30
CA LEU A 103 10.17 23.01 10.56
C LEU A 103 10.24 23.32 9.07
N GLU A 104 10.91 24.39 8.66
CA GLU A 104 11.10 24.74 7.25
C GLU A 104 11.93 23.70 6.48
N GLU A 105 12.78 22.94 7.19
CA GLU A 105 13.65 21.91 6.62
C GLU A 105 13.04 20.48 6.69
N VAL A 106 11.92 20.30 7.42
CA VAL A 106 11.28 19.00 7.65
C VAL A 106 10.40 18.60 6.45
N ASP A 107 10.85 17.64 5.65
CA ASP A 107 10.05 17.07 4.53
C ASP A 107 9.00 16.06 5.02
N ASN A 108 8.27 16.38 6.10
CA ASN A 108 7.23 15.53 6.67
C ASN A 108 6.09 16.35 7.29
N GLU A 109 5.04 16.59 6.51
CA GLU A 109 3.86 17.39 6.93
C GLU A 109 3.18 16.89 8.22
N PHE A 110 3.31 15.60 8.57
CA PHE A 110 2.72 15.07 9.79
C PHE A 110 3.56 15.44 11.03
N LEU A 111 4.88 15.39 10.91
CA LEU A 111 5.82 15.80 11.97
C LEU A 111 5.75 17.31 12.15
N GLU A 112 5.83 18.08 11.06
CA GLU A 112 5.67 19.54 11.04
C GLU A 112 4.42 19.96 11.80
N LYS A 113 3.25 19.44 11.41
CA LYS A 113 1.98 19.77 12.08
C LYS A 113 1.94 19.38 13.55
N GLY A 114 2.61 18.30 13.91
CA GLY A 114 2.68 17.87 15.31
C GLY A 114 3.54 18.78 16.17
N ILE A 115 4.68 19.24 15.66
CA ILE A 115 5.56 20.18 16.36
C ILE A 115 4.93 21.58 16.43
N GLU A 116 4.26 22.07 15.37
CA GLU A 116 3.48 23.31 15.42
C GLU A 116 2.49 23.32 16.60
N LEU A 117 1.69 22.25 16.77
CA LEU A 117 0.74 22.15 17.89
C LEU A 117 1.44 22.24 19.25
N VAL A 118 2.67 21.74 19.36
CA VAL A 118 3.47 21.81 20.60
C VAL A 118 3.99 23.24 20.81
N ILE A 119 4.47 23.91 19.78
CA ILE A 119 4.94 25.31 19.81
C ILE A 119 3.79 26.25 20.19
N ASP A 120 2.59 26.02 19.65
CA ASP A 120 1.35 26.76 19.96
C ASP A 120 0.86 26.57 21.41
N GLY A 121 1.54 25.72 22.19
CA GLY A 121 1.20 25.48 23.61
C GLY A 121 -0.04 24.61 23.84
N ILE A 122 -0.57 23.96 22.79
CA ILE A 122 -1.73 23.06 22.90
C ILE A 122 -1.45 21.93 23.92
N ASP A 123 -2.39 21.61 24.76
CA ASP A 123 -2.22 20.58 25.78
C ASP A 123 -1.94 19.17 25.20
N GLU A 124 -1.26 18.32 25.98
CA GLU A 124 -0.79 17.00 25.53
C GLU A 124 -1.93 16.11 25.00
N ARG A 125 -3.06 16.08 25.71
CA ARG A 125 -4.19 15.22 25.34
C ARG A 125 -4.81 15.66 24.03
N THR A 126 -4.91 16.96 23.81
CA THR A 126 -5.44 17.53 22.57
C THR A 126 -4.47 17.25 21.40
N VAL A 127 -3.15 17.47 21.55
CA VAL A 127 -2.15 17.10 20.55
C VAL A 127 -2.25 15.63 20.18
N GLN A 128 -2.24 14.75 21.18
CA GLN A 128 -2.36 13.30 20.97
C GLN A 128 -3.66 12.95 20.23
N SER A 129 -4.78 13.55 20.63
CA SER A 129 -6.09 13.30 20.02
C SER A 129 -6.10 13.70 18.53
N ILE A 130 -5.63 14.90 18.21
CA ILE A 130 -5.57 15.42 16.83
C ILE A 130 -4.72 14.51 15.95
N LEU A 131 -3.50 14.18 16.38
CA LEU A 131 -2.60 13.34 15.61
C LEU A 131 -3.12 11.91 15.44
N THR A 132 -3.70 11.33 16.50
CA THR A 132 -4.31 10.01 16.43
C THR A 132 -5.52 9.98 15.48
N MET A 133 -6.35 11.02 15.48
CA MET A 133 -7.46 11.13 14.51
C MET A 133 -6.95 11.20 13.08
N LYS A 134 -5.88 11.95 12.83
CA LYS A 134 -5.24 12.04 11.51
C LYS A 134 -4.71 10.68 11.02
N ILE A 135 -4.07 9.92 11.91
CA ILE A 135 -3.61 8.55 11.63
C ILE A 135 -4.80 7.63 11.29
N LYS A 136 -5.85 7.65 12.12
CA LYS A 136 -7.04 6.81 11.91
C LYS A 136 -7.75 7.13 10.59
N GLU A 137 -7.87 8.40 10.23
CA GLU A 137 -8.49 8.81 8.97
C GLU A 137 -7.69 8.31 7.76
N GLU A 138 -6.37 8.46 7.81
CA GLU A 138 -5.52 8.01 6.72
C GLU A 138 -5.52 6.48 6.60
N LYS A 139 -5.42 5.77 7.73
CA LYS A 139 -5.57 4.32 7.79
C LYS A 139 -6.87 3.85 7.14
N ARG A 140 -8.00 4.52 7.46
CA ARG A 140 -9.31 4.21 6.86
C ARG A 140 -9.31 4.36 5.34
N LYS A 141 -8.65 5.38 4.80
CA LYS A 141 -8.51 5.56 3.34
C LYS A 141 -7.80 4.38 2.68
N TYR A 142 -6.69 3.93 3.26
CA TYR A 142 -5.96 2.75 2.77
C TYR A 142 -6.79 1.46 2.89
N GLU A 143 -7.46 1.26 4.03
CA GLU A 143 -8.32 0.10 4.26
C GLU A 143 -9.48 0.04 3.26
N THR A 144 -10.12 1.19 2.97
CA THR A 144 -11.18 1.28 1.95
C THR A 144 -10.63 0.84 0.60
N VAL A 145 -9.51 1.39 0.15
CA VAL A 145 -8.93 1.06 -1.16
C VAL A 145 -8.47 -0.40 -1.22
N SER A 146 -7.83 -0.92 -0.17
CA SER A 146 -7.47 -2.34 -0.07
C SER A 146 -8.70 -3.24 -0.18
N LYS A 147 -9.78 -2.90 0.53
CA LYS A 147 -11.05 -3.61 0.47
C LYS A 147 -11.66 -3.57 -0.94
N MET A 148 -11.60 -2.44 -1.63
CA MET A 148 -12.08 -2.32 -3.02
C MET A 148 -11.34 -3.27 -3.96
N TYR A 149 -10.02 -3.37 -3.85
CA TYR A 149 -9.24 -4.34 -4.63
C TYR A 149 -9.66 -5.79 -4.35
N LYS A 150 -9.82 -6.15 -3.08
CA LYS A 150 -10.25 -7.50 -2.68
C LYS A 150 -11.67 -7.81 -3.13
N THR A 151 -12.58 -6.83 -3.05
CA THR A 151 -13.95 -6.97 -3.54
C THR A 151 -13.96 -7.17 -5.05
N TRP A 152 -13.22 -6.37 -5.81
CA TRP A 152 -13.08 -6.57 -7.24
C TRP A 152 -12.45 -7.93 -7.57
N GLY A 153 -11.42 -8.34 -6.80
CA GLY A 153 -10.80 -9.66 -6.88
C GLY A 153 -11.77 -10.81 -6.63
N SER A 154 -12.81 -10.61 -5.81
CA SER A 154 -13.87 -11.62 -5.61
C SER A 154 -14.89 -11.64 -6.75
N TYR A 155 -15.16 -10.50 -7.39
CA TYR A 155 -16.09 -10.43 -8.52
C TYR A 155 -15.49 -10.99 -9.80
N ALA A 156 -14.20 -10.82 -10.05
CA ALA A 156 -13.58 -11.25 -11.29
C ALA A 156 -13.76 -12.76 -11.61
N PRO A 157 -13.55 -13.71 -10.69
CA PRO A 157 -13.85 -15.12 -10.93
C PRO A 157 -15.34 -15.40 -11.07
N ALA A 158 -16.21 -14.67 -10.35
CA ALA A 158 -17.66 -14.81 -10.49
C ALA A 158 -18.13 -14.44 -11.90
N PHE A 159 -17.62 -13.34 -12.46
CA PHE A 159 -17.86 -12.99 -13.87
C PHE A 159 -17.18 -13.96 -14.85
N GLY A 160 -16.06 -14.58 -14.46
CA GLY A 160 -15.49 -15.71 -15.19
C GLY A 160 -16.47 -16.87 -15.33
N MET A 161 -17.14 -17.25 -14.23
CA MET A 161 -18.19 -18.29 -14.25
C MET A 161 -19.41 -17.89 -15.09
N ILE A 162 -19.84 -16.62 -15.03
CA ILE A 162 -20.92 -16.12 -15.90
C ILE A 162 -20.53 -16.30 -17.37
N GLY A 163 -19.30 -15.97 -17.73
CA GLY A 163 -18.79 -16.18 -19.09
C GLY A 163 -18.73 -17.64 -19.50
N THR A 164 -18.43 -18.55 -18.56
CA THR A 164 -18.52 -20.00 -18.81
C THR A 164 -19.94 -20.40 -19.17
N LEU A 165 -20.93 -19.93 -18.43
CA LEU A 165 -22.34 -20.23 -18.71
C LEU A 165 -22.77 -19.65 -20.06
N ILE A 166 -22.35 -18.44 -20.40
CA ILE A 166 -22.63 -17.82 -21.72
C ILE A 166 -22.03 -18.68 -22.84
N GLY A 167 -20.77 -19.10 -22.72
CA GLY A 167 -20.11 -19.95 -23.72
C GLY A 167 -20.81 -21.31 -23.91
N LEU A 168 -21.24 -21.93 -22.80
CA LEU A 168 -21.99 -23.19 -22.85
C LEU A 168 -23.38 -23.00 -23.48
N ILE A 169 -24.09 -21.92 -23.19
CA ILE A 169 -25.39 -21.61 -23.80
C ILE A 169 -25.21 -21.40 -25.30
N GLN A 170 -24.17 -20.67 -25.74
CA GLN A 170 -23.85 -20.49 -27.16
C GLN A 170 -23.59 -21.83 -27.87
N MET A 171 -22.83 -22.72 -27.22
CA MET A 171 -22.55 -24.06 -27.73
C MET A 171 -23.85 -24.90 -27.90
N LEU A 172 -24.74 -24.83 -26.91
CA LEU A 172 -26.01 -25.58 -26.94
C LEU A 172 -27.03 -25.02 -27.93
N ALA A 173 -26.89 -23.78 -28.35
CA ALA A 173 -27.79 -23.13 -29.30
C ALA A 173 -27.70 -23.75 -30.72
N ASP A 174 -26.51 -24.28 -31.08
CA ASP A 174 -26.31 -24.97 -32.36
C ASP A 174 -25.31 -26.13 -32.21
N LEU A 175 -25.81 -27.31 -31.94
CA LEU A 175 -25.02 -28.52 -31.77
C LEU A 175 -24.62 -29.19 -33.10
N GLN A 176 -25.10 -28.70 -34.23
CA GLN A 176 -24.77 -29.24 -35.55
C GLN A 176 -23.54 -28.56 -36.19
N SER A 177 -23.13 -27.39 -35.66
CA SER A 177 -21.97 -26.64 -36.14
C SER A 177 -20.74 -26.89 -35.26
N PRO A 178 -19.73 -27.68 -35.70
CA PRO A 178 -18.51 -27.89 -34.92
C PRO A 178 -17.76 -26.58 -34.57
N GLU A 179 -17.84 -25.55 -35.44
CA GLU A 179 -17.21 -24.26 -35.22
C GLU A 179 -17.84 -23.48 -34.06
N ILE A 180 -19.18 -23.54 -33.92
CA ILE A 180 -19.91 -22.91 -32.83
C ILE A 180 -19.63 -23.64 -31.51
N ILE A 181 -19.60 -24.95 -31.53
CA ILE A 181 -19.22 -25.76 -30.36
C ILE A 181 -17.81 -25.40 -29.90
N ALA A 182 -16.83 -25.42 -30.81
CA ALA A 182 -15.44 -25.11 -30.48
C ALA A 182 -15.29 -23.67 -29.94
N SER A 183 -15.94 -22.68 -30.57
CA SER A 183 -15.92 -21.28 -30.15
C SER A 183 -16.57 -21.07 -28.78
N GLY A 184 -17.73 -21.68 -28.52
CA GLY A 184 -18.42 -21.61 -27.22
C GLY A 184 -17.59 -22.20 -26.09
N MET A 185 -16.97 -23.36 -26.31
CA MET A 185 -16.05 -23.99 -25.35
C MET A 185 -14.83 -23.13 -25.09
N ALA A 186 -14.20 -22.56 -26.12
CA ALA A 186 -13.04 -21.70 -25.97
C ALA A 186 -13.39 -20.45 -25.15
N ASN A 187 -14.48 -19.77 -25.47
CA ASN A 187 -14.95 -18.59 -24.72
C ASN A 187 -15.21 -18.92 -23.25
N ALA A 188 -15.83 -20.05 -22.95
CA ALA A 188 -16.09 -20.51 -21.58
C ALA A 188 -14.80 -20.66 -20.78
N LEU A 189 -13.79 -21.34 -21.34
CA LEU A 189 -12.51 -21.58 -20.68
C LEU A 189 -11.69 -20.30 -20.52
N ILE A 190 -11.61 -19.46 -21.56
CA ILE A 190 -10.83 -18.23 -21.56
C ILE A 190 -11.40 -17.22 -20.56
N THR A 191 -12.72 -17.14 -20.42
CA THR A 191 -13.36 -16.22 -19.48
C THR A 191 -13.01 -16.57 -18.03
N THR A 192 -13.05 -17.84 -17.68
CA THR A 192 -12.63 -18.33 -16.35
C THR A 192 -11.15 -18.10 -16.11
N PHE A 193 -10.32 -18.36 -17.12
CA PHE A 193 -8.88 -18.09 -17.07
C PHE A 193 -8.58 -16.61 -16.79
N TYR A 194 -9.26 -15.69 -17.46
CA TYR A 194 -9.12 -14.25 -17.20
C TYR A 194 -9.57 -13.86 -15.80
N GLY A 195 -10.68 -14.40 -15.32
CA GLY A 195 -11.18 -14.18 -13.98
C GLY A 195 -10.17 -14.60 -12.90
N ALA A 196 -9.56 -15.75 -13.09
CA ALA A 196 -8.55 -16.29 -12.17
C ALA A 196 -7.26 -15.44 -12.16
N ILE A 197 -6.75 -15.06 -13.33
CA ILE A 197 -5.54 -14.19 -13.43
C ILE A 197 -5.82 -12.83 -12.82
N LEU A 198 -6.91 -12.19 -13.19
CA LEU A 198 -7.26 -10.85 -12.70
C LEU A 198 -7.36 -10.83 -11.17
N ALA A 199 -8.01 -11.84 -10.58
CA ALA A 199 -8.17 -11.94 -9.14
C ALA A 199 -6.84 -12.22 -8.41
N ASN A 200 -6.15 -13.30 -8.83
CA ASN A 200 -5.06 -13.87 -8.01
C ASN A 200 -3.68 -13.31 -8.33
N LEU A 201 -3.47 -12.81 -9.55
CA LEU A 201 -2.18 -12.24 -9.92
C LEU A 201 -2.17 -10.71 -9.80
N ILE A 202 -3.32 -10.04 -9.95
CA ILE A 202 -3.38 -8.58 -10.02
C ILE A 202 -4.09 -8.00 -8.79
N LEU A 203 -5.40 -8.22 -8.67
CA LEU A 203 -6.23 -7.47 -7.73
C LEU A 203 -5.95 -7.81 -6.26
N ASN A 204 -5.98 -9.06 -5.88
CA ASN A 204 -5.73 -9.48 -4.50
C ASN A 204 -4.31 -9.13 -4.03
N PRO A 205 -3.23 -9.41 -4.79
CA PRO A 205 -1.87 -9.01 -4.38
C PRO A 205 -1.71 -7.50 -4.19
N ILE A 206 -2.29 -6.69 -5.08
CA ILE A 206 -2.27 -5.22 -4.93
C ILE A 206 -3.02 -4.81 -3.66
N GLY A 207 -4.21 -5.36 -3.40
CA GLY A 207 -4.97 -5.08 -2.20
C GLY A 207 -4.21 -5.42 -0.91
N PHE A 208 -3.54 -6.56 -0.86
CA PHE A 208 -2.71 -6.95 0.29
C PHE A 208 -1.47 -6.06 0.44
N ASN A 209 -0.83 -5.67 -0.67
CA ASN A 209 0.32 -4.76 -0.64
C ASN A 209 -0.06 -3.38 -0.08
N ILE A 210 -1.19 -2.82 -0.50
CA ILE A 210 -1.72 -1.56 0.01
C ILE A 210 -1.96 -1.66 1.53
N GLN A 211 -2.54 -2.74 2.00
CA GLN A 211 -2.77 -2.98 3.43
C GLN A 211 -1.46 -3.06 4.22
N ALA A 212 -0.48 -3.78 3.72
CA ALA A 212 0.83 -3.91 4.37
C ALA A 212 1.57 -2.56 4.43
N LYS A 213 1.48 -1.74 3.38
CA LYS A 213 2.03 -0.38 3.36
C LYS A 213 1.34 0.53 4.38
N SER A 214 0.02 0.46 4.46
CA SER A 214 -0.76 1.20 5.45
C SER A 214 -0.30 0.91 6.87
N SER A 215 -0.11 -0.36 7.23
CA SER A 215 0.34 -0.74 8.57
C SER A 215 1.71 -0.13 8.90
N LYS A 216 2.66 -0.18 7.97
CA LYS A 216 4.00 0.42 8.15
C LYS A 216 3.96 1.94 8.28
N GLU A 217 3.08 2.61 7.55
CA GLU A 217 2.89 4.06 7.62
C GLU A 217 2.25 4.48 8.95
N VAL A 218 1.29 3.69 9.44
CA VAL A 218 0.69 3.89 10.76
C VAL A 218 1.74 3.77 11.86
N GLU A 219 2.52 2.68 11.89
CA GLU A 219 3.60 2.48 12.87
C GLU A 219 4.61 3.64 12.86
N TYR A 220 4.99 4.13 11.66
CA TYR A 220 5.90 5.25 11.53
C TYR A 220 5.31 6.54 12.11
N LYS A 221 4.02 6.81 11.88
CA LYS A 221 3.33 7.98 12.43
C LYS A 221 3.09 7.87 13.93
N GLU A 222 2.82 6.68 14.45
CA GLU A 222 2.73 6.43 15.89
C GLU A 222 4.08 6.71 16.57
N MET A 223 5.19 6.32 15.95
CA MET A 223 6.54 6.68 16.40
C MET A 223 6.74 8.21 16.46
N ILE A 224 6.27 8.95 15.45
CA ILE A 224 6.30 10.42 15.44
C ILE A 224 5.49 10.99 16.61
N VAL A 225 4.28 10.49 16.86
CA VAL A 225 3.42 10.95 17.96
C VAL A 225 4.15 10.78 19.30
N VAL A 226 4.76 9.61 19.53
CA VAL A 226 5.54 9.36 20.75
C VAL A 226 6.69 10.36 20.89
N GLY A 227 7.44 10.64 19.82
CA GLY A 227 8.52 11.61 19.83
C GLY A 227 8.04 13.04 20.14
N ILE A 228 6.94 13.48 19.51
CA ILE A 228 6.34 14.81 19.71
C ILE A 228 5.89 14.99 21.17
N LEU A 229 5.16 14.02 21.72
CA LEU A 229 4.69 14.08 23.10
C LEU A 229 5.85 14.05 24.10
N SER A 230 6.91 13.33 23.81
CA SER A 230 8.13 13.31 24.65
C SER A 230 8.85 14.66 24.64
N ILE A 231 8.94 15.35 23.47
CA ILE A 231 9.47 16.73 23.40
C ILE A 231 8.58 17.67 24.20
N LYS A 232 7.26 17.61 24.03
CA LYS A 232 6.32 18.43 24.77
C LYS A 232 6.47 18.28 26.29
N ASN A 233 6.70 17.07 26.76
CA ASN A 233 6.88 16.75 28.17
C ASN A 233 8.30 17.03 28.67
N ASN A 234 9.15 17.65 27.84
CA ASN A 234 10.55 17.97 28.16
C ASN A 234 11.35 16.76 28.68
N GLU A 235 11.06 15.56 28.13
CA GLU A 235 11.78 14.34 28.50
C GLU A 235 13.25 14.42 28.05
N SER A 236 14.12 13.67 28.75
CA SER A 236 15.53 13.63 28.37
C SER A 236 15.72 12.94 26.99
N THR A 237 16.75 13.37 26.27
CA THR A 237 17.07 12.80 24.96
C THR A 237 17.25 11.27 25.01
N SER A 238 17.81 10.73 26.12
CA SER A 238 17.94 9.29 26.33
C SER A 238 16.57 8.58 26.45
N ILE A 239 15.62 9.14 27.18
CA ILE A 239 14.27 8.57 27.30
C ILE A 239 13.55 8.59 25.95
N ILE A 240 13.67 9.67 25.18
CA ILE A 240 13.09 9.75 23.84
C ILE A 240 13.69 8.69 22.94
N GLU A 241 15.01 8.54 22.95
CA GLU A 241 15.73 7.50 22.19
C GLU A 241 15.24 6.11 22.57
N ASP A 242 15.19 5.76 23.87
CA ASP A 242 14.71 4.46 24.33
C ASP A 242 13.28 4.14 23.88
N LYS A 243 12.39 5.13 23.93
CA LYS A 243 11.01 4.97 23.45
C LYS A 243 10.96 4.72 21.94
N LEU A 244 11.71 5.48 21.14
CA LEU A 244 11.67 5.40 19.69
C LEU A 244 12.37 4.15 19.16
N VAL A 245 13.42 3.66 19.79
CA VAL A 245 14.12 2.41 19.42
C VAL A 245 13.18 1.20 19.49
N ASN A 246 12.17 1.20 20.36
CA ASN A 246 11.18 0.12 20.42
C ASN A 246 10.33 -0.02 19.14
N PHE A 247 10.26 1.00 18.28
CA PHE A 247 9.62 0.92 16.98
C PHE A 247 10.49 0.34 15.87
N LEU A 248 11.77 0.13 16.14
CA LEU A 248 12.71 -0.46 15.18
C LEU A 248 12.54 -1.98 15.10
N SER A 249 12.63 -2.52 13.89
CA SER A 249 12.78 -3.97 13.71
C SER A 249 14.11 -4.45 14.29
N SER A 250 14.21 -5.73 14.62
CA SER A 250 15.47 -6.32 15.18
C SER A 250 16.70 -6.03 14.31
N LYS A 251 16.54 -6.00 12.99
CA LYS A 251 17.63 -5.64 12.06
C LYS A 251 18.02 -4.16 12.16
N GLU A 252 17.06 -3.28 12.24
CA GLU A 252 17.29 -1.84 12.39
C GLU A 252 17.91 -1.53 13.76
N GLN A 253 17.49 -2.22 14.84
CA GLN A 253 18.10 -2.09 16.17
C GLN A 253 19.57 -2.47 16.15
N THR A 254 19.94 -3.57 15.50
CA THR A 254 21.36 -3.96 15.36
C THR A 254 22.16 -2.88 14.63
N ILE A 255 21.64 -2.37 13.50
CA ILE A 255 22.30 -1.29 12.75
C ILE A 255 22.45 -0.03 13.62
N TYR A 256 21.43 0.31 14.39
CA TYR A 256 21.43 1.48 15.27
C TYR A 256 22.47 1.36 16.38
N LEU A 257 22.52 0.22 17.06
CA LEU A 257 23.51 -0.05 18.11
C LEU A 257 24.95 -0.05 17.57
N ASP A 258 25.18 -0.63 16.40
CA ASP A 258 26.49 -0.63 15.76
C ASP A 258 26.94 0.78 15.36
N SER A 259 26.02 1.63 14.91
CA SER A 259 26.33 3.03 14.59
C SER A 259 26.65 3.83 15.85
N ASN A 260 25.87 3.72 16.92
CA ASN A 260 26.13 4.41 18.19
C ASN A 260 27.46 3.96 18.83
N ASN A 261 27.77 2.67 18.81
CA ASN A 261 29.04 2.15 19.33
C ASN A 261 30.27 2.67 18.55
N ARG A 262 30.12 3.01 17.26
CA ARG A 262 31.19 3.63 16.45
C ARG A 262 31.40 5.09 16.82
N TYR A 263 30.32 5.82 17.07
CA TYR A 263 30.39 7.23 17.52
C TYR A 263 31.04 7.35 18.91
N GLU A 264 30.69 6.44 19.85
CA GLU A 264 31.28 6.45 21.20
C GLU A 264 32.76 6.05 21.22
N LYS A 265 33.19 5.19 20.29
CA LYS A 265 34.59 4.75 20.17
C LYS A 265 35.48 5.71 19.35
N GLY A 266 34.94 6.82 18.85
CA GLY A 266 35.74 7.84 18.13
C GLY A 266 36.35 7.34 16.81
N VAL A 267 35.81 6.25 16.24
CA VAL A 267 36.20 5.72 14.94
C VAL A 267 35.22 6.23 13.91
N ALA A 268 35.49 7.43 13.40
CA ALA A 268 34.84 8.01 12.23
C ALA A 268 35.74 7.81 11.01
#